data_f33565953dddcca4de0d76dc6bec3664
#
_entry.id   f33565953dddcca4de0d76dc6bec3664
#
_cell.length_a   1.000
_cell.length_b   1.000
_cell.length_c   1.000
_cell.angle_alpha   90.00
_cell.angle_beta   90.00
_cell.angle_gamma   90.00
#
_symmetry.space_group_name_H-M   'P 1'
#
loop_
_entity.id
_entity.type
_entity.pdbx_description
1 polymer ?
#
loop_
_entity_poly.entity_id
_entity_poly.type
_entity_poly.pdbx_seq_one_letter_code
_entity_poly.pdbx_strand_id
1 'polypeptide(L)'
;MMNEVVTSRGNARVKQLRAAFAGQARLASGLVAIEGEHLLEEAVKSQQALKTVFVSERREVPEFVPRGIEVVRLATDVFQSCVETQTPQGIAALLVPRVSSVEEMLGPGLTGAPLILIAVGLQDPGNLGTLVRSAEAFGATGVLTTIGTVNPWNQKALRASAGSIFRMPVAVATPEAMERLEQTGVQLVAALKEDASAVDASALEQVFQGPVALMIGNEGAGLGEDWVRMADWKVTIPCPGFVESLNAAVAGSILLWEVARRRRPKTGAS
;
A
#
# COMPACT_ATOMS: atom_id res chain seq x y z
N MET A 1 -29.52 -10.83 -22.29
CA MET A 1 -28.85 -12.12 -22.50
C MET A 1 -28.59 -12.71 -21.14
N MET A 2 -29.14 -13.89 -20.81
CA MET A 2 -28.80 -14.59 -19.56
C MET A 2 -27.32 -14.93 -19.65
N ASN A 3 -26.51 -14.35 -18.74
CA ASN A 3 -25.09 -14.69 -18.67
C ASN A 3 -24.98 -16.16 -18.25
N GLU A 4 -24.47 -17.00 -19.13
CA GLU A 4 -24.24 -18.42 -18.87
C GLU A 4 -23.32 -18.58 -17.65
N VAL A 5 -23.71 -19.45 -16.70
CA VAL A 5 -22.93 -19.71 -15.50
C VAL A 5 -21.78 -20.67 -15.86
N VAL A 6 -20.56 -20.25 -15.60
CA VAL A 6 -19.37 -21.07 -15.84
C VAL A 6 -19.23 -22.09 -14.71
N THR A 7 -19.36 -23.37 -15.05
CA THR A 7 -19.26 -24.52 -14.13
C THR A 7 -17.92 -25.26 -14.21
N SER A 8 -17.11 -24.98 -15.21
CA SER A 8 -15.82 -25.67 -15.43
C SER A 8 -14.65 -24.92 -14.83
N ARG A 9 -13.91 -25.58 -13.94
CA ARG A 9 -12.62 -25.09 -13.42
C ARG A 9 -11.52 -24.98 -14.48
N GLY A 10 -11.71 -25.63 -15.65
CA GLY A 10 -10.83 -25.56 -16.81
C GLY A 10 -11.08 -24.34 -17.71
N ASN A 11 -12.13 -23.56 -17.48
CA ASN A 11 -12.44 -22.37 -18.24
C ASN A 11 -11.27 -21.35 -18.21
N ALA A 12 -10.99 -20.69 -19.32
CA ALA A 12 -9.89 -19.75 -19.46
C ALA A 12 -9.97 -18.58 -18.46
N ARG A 13 -11.19 -18.04 -18.23
CA ARG A 13 -11.42 -16.94 -17.26
C ARG A 13 -11.17 -17.39 -15.82
N VAL A 14 -11.57 -18.63 -15.48
CA VAL A 14 -11.30 -19.22 -14.16
C VAL A 14 -9.81 -19.41 -13.92
N LYS A 15 -9.08 -19.93 -14.92
CA LYS A 15 -7.62 -20.07 -14.87
C LYS A 15 -6.93 -18.71 -14.69
N GLN A 16 -7.38 -17.68 -15.40
CA GLN A 16 -6.85 -16.33 -15.32
C GLN A 16 -7.07 -15.73 -13.91
N LEU A 17 -8.27 -15.86 -13.37
CA LEU A 17 -8.60 -15.39 -12.01
C LEU A 17 -7.72 -16.08 -10.97
N ARG A 18 -7.60 -17.40 -11.03
CA ARG A 18 -6.79 -18.20 -10.11
C ARG A 18 -5.30 -17.82 -10.19
N ALA A 19 -4.77 -17.67 -11.40
CA ALA A 19 -3.39 -17.25 -11.60
C ALA A 19 -3.12 -15.84 -11.06
N ALA A 20 -4.10 -14.93 -11.13
CA ALA A 20 -3.99 -13.59 -10.58
C ALA A 20 -4.00 -13.59 -9.04
N PHE A 21 -4.83 -14.40 -8.40
CA PHE A 21 -4.80 -14.59 -6.93
C PHE A 21 -3.47 -15.19 -6.46
N ALA A 22 -2.93 -16.17 -7.19
CA ALA A 22 -1.62 -16.76 -6.91
C ALA A 22 -0.43 -15.81 -7.20
N GLY A 23 -0.67 -14.58 -7.65
CA GLY A 23 0.38 -13.62 -8.02
C GLY A 23 1.09 -13.92 -9.35
N GLN A 24 0.80 -15.03 -9.99
CA GLN A 24 1.45 -15.47 -11.24
C GLN A 24 1.03 -14.63 -12.45
N ALA A 25 -0.21 -14.15 -12.48
CA ALA A 25 -0.72 -13.36 -13.60
C ALA A 25 -0.01 -12.01 -13.75
N ARG A 26 0.52 -11.43 -12.66
CA ARG A 26 1.24 -10.17 -12.72
C ARG A 26 2.52 -10.26 -13.54
N LEU A 27 3.21 -11.40 -13.51
CA LEU A 27 4.42 -11.65 -14.30
C LEU A 27 4.09 -11.82 -15.80
N ALA A 28 2.93 -12.39 -16.12
CA ALA A 28 2.56 -12.72 -17.50
C ALA A 28 1.64 -11.70 -18.18
N SER A 29 0.69 -11.10 -17.44
CA SER A 29 -0.35 -10.21 -17.99
C SER A 29 -0.46 -8.84 -17.31
N GLY A 30 0.31 -8.58 -16.26
CA GLY A 30 0.20 -7.35 -15.45
C GLY A 30 -1.07 -7.25 -14.61
N LEU A 31 -1.92 -8.30 -14.57
CA LEU A 31 -3.19 -8.28 -13.87
C LEU A 31 -3.04 -8.60 -12.39
N VAL A 32 -3.89 -7.96 -11.60
CA VAL A 32 -4.06 -8.21 -10.17
C VAL A 32 -5.51 -8.60 -9.91
N ALA A 33 -5.71 -9.58 -9.03
CA ALA A 33 -7.04 -9.93 -8.53
C ALA A 33 -7.34 -9.18 -7.24
N ILE A 34 -8.60 -8.76 -7.10
CA ILE A 34 -9.16 -8.24 -5.84
C ILE A 34 -10.39 -9.05 -5.48
N GLU A 35 -10.65 -9.22 -4.18
CA GLU A 35 -11.82 -9.94 -3.67
C GLU A 35 -12.59 -9.08 -2.68
N GLY A 36 -13.89 -9.15 -2.77
CA GLY A 36 -14.83 -8.50 -1.87
C GLY A 36 -15.39 -7.20 -2.43
N GLU A 37 -16.62 -6.91 -2.00
CA GLU A 37 -17.40 -5.77 -2.49
C GLU A 37 -16.73 -4.45 -2.16
N HIS A 38 -16.21 -4.31 -0.94
CA HIS A 38 -15.54 -3.08 -0.50
C HIS A 38 -14.32 -2.74 -1.37
N LEU A 39 -13.43 -3.71 -1.62
CA LEU A 39 -12.26 -3.44 -2.48
C LEU A 39 -12.65 -3.16 -3.93
N LEU A 40 -13.69 -3.81 -4.44
CA LEU A 40 -14.20 -3.53 -5.78
C LEU A 40 -14.80 -2.12 -5.86
N GLU A 41 -15.57 -1.70 -4.88
CA GLU A 41 -16.13 -0.36 -4.80
C GLU A 41 -15.03 0.72 -4.73
N GLU A 42 -14.01 0.50 -3.89
CA GLU A 42 -12.86 1.40 -3.79
C GLU A 42 -12.04 1.45 -5.09
N ALA A 43 -11.88 0.33 -5.79
CA ALA A 43 -11.23 0.31 -7.10
C ALA A 43 -12.01 1.10 -8.15
N VAL A 44 -13.34 0.99 -8.14
CA VAL A 44 -14.23 1.77 -9.04
C VAL A 44 -14.15 3.25 -8.72
N LYS A 45 -14.30 3.65 -7.44
CA LYS A 45 -14.21 5.04 -6.99
C LYS A 45 -12.85 5.67 -7.35
N SER A 46 -11.79 4.87 -7.28
CA SER A 46 -10.43 5.26 -7.63
C SER A 46 -10.10 5.14 -9.12
N GLN A 47 -11.11 4.88 -9.96
CA GLN A 47 -10.99 4.78 -11.43
C GLN A 47 -9.91 3.79 -11.89
N GLN A 48 -9.75 2.67 -11.14
CA GLN A 48 -8.81 1.63 -11.54
C GLN A 48 -9.25 0.94 -12.84
N ALA A 49 -8.28 0.52 -13.65
CA ALA A 49 -8.52 -0.12 -14.95
C ALA A 49 -9.07 -1.55 -14.77
N LEU A 50 -10.34 -1.67 -14.39
CA LEU A 50 -11.04 -2.95 -14.29
C LEU A 50 -11.11 -3.64 -15.65
N LYS A 51 -10.85 -4.95 -15.69
CA LYS A 51 -10.91 -5.79 -16.89
C LYS A 51 -12.11 -6.73 -16.85
N THR A 52 -12.31 -7.43 -15.76
CA THR A 52 -13.37 -8.43 -15.62
C THR A 52 -13.83 -8.45 -14.17
N VAL A 53 -15.14 -8.49 -13.95
CA VAL A 53 -15.76 -8.74 -12.66
C VAL A 53 -16.29 -10.17 -12.64
N PHE A 54 -16.02 -10.91 -11.59
CA PHE A 54 -16.50 -12.26 -11.36
C PHE A 54 -17.50 -12.25 -10.22
N VAL A 55 -18.66 -12.85 -10.43
CA VAL A 55 -19.69 -13.00 -9.39
C VAL A 55 -20.08 -14.46 -9.25
N SER A 56 -20.29 -14.91 -8.03
CA SER A 56 -20.93 -16.20 -7.77
C SER A 56 -22.35 -16.18 -8.34
N GLU A 57 -22.84 -17.32 -8.82
CA GLU A 57 -24.22 -17.46 -9.36
C GLU A 57 -25.33 -16.97 -8.42
N ARG A 58 -25.07 -17.02 -7.10
CA ARG A 58 -26.01 -16.60 -6.05
C ARG A 58 -25.93 -15.12 -5.70
N ARG A 59 -25.08 -14.35 -6.37
CA ARG A 59 -24.86 -12.94 -6.07
C ARG A 59 -25.26 -12.04 -7.23
N GLU A 60 -25.95 -10.95 -6.93
CA GLU A 60 -26.22 -9.89 -7.89
C GLU A 60 -24.95 -9.04 -8.13
N VAL A 61 -24.84 -8.50 -9.34
CA VAL A 61 -23.78 -7.55 -9.68
C VAL A 61 -24.12 -6.21 -9.02
N PRO A 62 -23.22 -5.63 -8.20
CA PRO A 62 -23.49 -4.34 -7.57
C PRO A 62 -23.71 -3.22 -8.60
N GLU A 63 -24.63 -2.30 -8.30
CA GLU A 63 -25.00 -1.19 -9.21
C GLU A 63 -23.83 -0.25 -9.53
N PHE A 64 -22.84 -0.15 -8.64
CA PHE A 64 -21.65 0.69 -8.84
C PHE A 64 -20.67 0.11 -9.87
N VAL A 65 -20.82 -1.14 -10.31
CA VAL A 65 -19.97 -1.72 -11.35
C VAL A 65 -20.23 -1.02 -12.68
N PRO A 66 -19.23 -0.43 -13.33
CA PRO A 66 -19.43 0.34 -14.55
C PRO A 66 -20.03 -0.49 -15.68
N ARG A 67 -20.97 0.10 -16.41
CA ARG A 67 -21.54 -0.55 -17.62
C ARG A 67 -20.44 -0.76 -18.65
N GLY A 68 -20.45 -1.92 -19.32
CA GLY A 68 -19.46 -2.28 -20.34
C GLY A 68 -18.26 -3.07 -19.83
N ILE A 69 -18.10 -3.21 -18.51
CA ILE A 69 -17.13 -4.17 -17.95
C ILE A 69 -17.65 -5.60 -18.18
N GLU A 70 -16.74 -6.50 -18.60
CA GLU A 70 -17.05 -7.92 -18.71
C GLU A 70 -17.43 -8.48 -17.34
N VAL A 71 -18.59 -9.13 -17.23
CA VAL A 71 -19.03 -9.82 -16.03
C VAL A 71 -19.13 -11.32 -16.31
N VAL A 72 -18.45 -12.11 -15.49
CA VAL A 72 -18.45 -13.58 -15.58
C VAL A 72 -19.13 -14.16 -14.35
N ARG A 73 -20.23 -14.91 -14.57
CA ARG A 73 -20.91 -15.65 -13.51
C ARG A 73 -20.25 -17.02 -13.33
N LEU A 74 -19.91 -17.36 -12.10
CA LEU A 74 -19.29 -18.63 -11.74
C LEU A 74 -20.21 -19.44 -10.82
N ALA A 75 -20.27 -20.74 -11.03
CA ALA A 75 -20.84 -21.64 -10.03
C ALA A 75 -20.14 -21.45 -8.69
N THR A 76 -20.87 -21.59 -7.58
CA THR A 76 -20.37 -21.27 -6.24
C THR A 76 -19.08 -22.01 -5.89
N ASP A 77 -19.00 -23.32 -6.21
CA ASP A 77 -17.81 -24.15 -5.97
C ASP A 77 -16.62 -23.77 -6.87
N VAL A 78 -16.89 -23.31 -8.10
CA VAL A 78 -15.85 -22.80 -9.00
C VAL A 78 -15.29 -21.49 -8.48
N PHE A 79 -16.15 -20.55 -8.04
CA PHE A 79 -15.71 -19.29 -7.45
C PHE A 79 -14.84 -19.55 -6.22
N GLN A 80 -15.33 -20.38 -5.28
CA GLN A 80 -14.57 -20.76 -4.06
C GLN A 80 -13.20 -21.34 -4.37
N SER A 81 -13.07 -22.10 -5.47
CA SER A 81 -11.78 -22.66 -5.89
C SER A 81 -10.76 -21.64 -6.40
N CYS A 82 -11.17 -20.40 -6.64
CA CYS A 82 -10.30 -19.35 -7.17
C CYS A 82 -9.72 -18.44 -6.09
N VAL A 83 -10.40 -18.31 -4.96
CA VAL A 83 -10.07 -17.36 -3.89
C VAL A 83 -9.43 -18.07 -2.70
N GLU A 84 -8.68 -17.32 -1.88
CA GLU A 84 -7.97 -17.87 -0.71
C GLU A 84 -8.79 -17.73 0.59
N THR A 85 -9.83 -16.90 0.60
CA THR A 85 -10.66 -16.67 1.79
C THR A 85 -11.55 -17.88 2.11
N GLN A 86 -11.63 -18.23 3.38
CA GLN A 86 -12.48 -19.34 3.84
C GLN A 86 -13.98 -19.07 3.66
N THR A 87 -14.38 -17.82 3.76
CA THR A 87 -15.77 -17.36 3.58
C THR A 87 -15.83 -16.30 2.48
N PRO A 88 -15.75 -16.69 1.19
CA PRO A 88 -15.74 -15.73 0.09
C PRO A 88 -17.04 -14.91 0.02
N GLN A 89 -16.92 -13.63 -0.25
CA GLN A 89 -18.09 -12.76 -0.45
C GLN A 89 -18.80 -12.97 -1.79
N GLY A 90 -18.28 -13.83 -2.65
CA GLY A 90 -18.88 -14.18 -3.94
C GLY A 90 -18.71 -13.11 -5.01
N ILE A 91 -17.77 -12.18 -4.84
CA ILE A 91 -17.41 -11.17 -5.83
C ILE A 91 -15.89 -10.96 -5.85
N ALA A 92 -15.34 -10.87 -7.06
CA ALA A 92 -13.92 -10.61 -7.31
C ALA A 92 -13.76 -9.84 -8.62
N ALA A 93 -12.60 -9.23 -8.83
CA ALA A 93 -12.30 -8.60 -10.11
C ALA A 93 -10.84 -8.74 -10.49
N LEU A 94 -10.58 -8.62 -11.79
CA LEU A 94 -9.25 -8.42 -12.35
C LEU A 94 -9.09 -6.97 -12.77
N LEU A 95 -7.96 -6.37 -12.41
CA LEU A 95 -7.60 -5.01 -12.81
C LEU A 95 -6.13 -4.92 -13.22
N VAL A 96 -5.79 -3.88 -13.98
CA VAL A 96 -4.41 -3.48 -14.24
C VAL A 96 -4.03 -2.46 -13.18
N PRO A 97 -3.06 -2.76 -12.30
CA PRO A 97 -2.63 -1.81 -11.28
C PRO A 97 -2.00 -0.57 -11.93
N ARG A 98 -2.24 0.58 -11.32
CA ARG A 98 -1.55 1.82 -11.71
C ARG A 98 -0.05 1.65 -11.49
N VAL A 99 0.73 2.10 -12.46
CA VAL A 99 2.18 2.28 -12.31
C VAL A 99 2.42 3.72 -11.90
N SER A 100 3.11 3.93 -10.79
CA SER A 100 3.47 5.26 -10.29
C SER A 100 4.98 5.46 -10.36
N SER A 101 5.39 6.72 -10.48
CA SER A 101 6.79 7.13 -10.48
C SER A 101 7.12 7.95 -9.22
N VAL A 102 8.41 8.13 -8.96
CA VAL A 102 8.86 8.99 -7.86
C VAL A 102 8.50 10.46 -8.11
N GLU A 103 8.46 10.90 -9.36
CA GLU A 103 8.09 12.27 -9.74
C GLU A 103 6.69 12.65 -9.26
N GLU A 104 5.75 11.71 -9.30
CA GLU A 104 4.39 11.93 -8.78
C GLU A 104 4.38 12.22 -7.27
N MET A 105 5.38 11.74 -6.54
CA MET A 105 5.49 11.84 -5.09
C MET A 105 6.20 13.13 -4.64
N LEU A 106 6.91 13.81 -5.54
CA LEU A 106 7.72 14.99 -5.24
C LEU A 106 6.91 16.30 -5.25
N GLY A 107 5.67 16.25 -5.69
CA GLY A 107 4.76 17.38 -5.63
C GLY A 107 4.29 17.71 -4.21
N PRO A 108 3.71 18.89 -3.98
CA PRO A 108 3.12 19.23 -2.69
C PRO A 108 1.94 18.30 -2.38
N GLY A 109 1.93 17.75 -1.17
CA GLY A 109 0.83 16.95 -0.65
C GLY A 109 -0.24 17.79 0.06
N LEU A 110 -1.24 17.11 0.62
CA LEU A 110 -2.31 17.74 1.41
C LEU A 110 -1.79 18.49 2.64
N THR A 111 -0.61 18.12 3.12
CA THR A 111 0.05 18.74 4.29
C THR A 111 1.19 19.69 3.90
N GLY A 112 1.28 20.13 2.66
CA GLY A 112 2.33 21.01 2.15
C GLY A 112 3.46 20.25 1.45
N ALA A 113 4.68 20.30 1.98
CA ALA A 113 5.86 19.66 1.38
C ALA A 113 5.68 18.13 1.20
N PRO A 114 6.41 17.49 0.25
CA PRO A 114 6.38 16.05 0.07
C PRO A 114 6.60 15.28 1.37
N LEU A 115 5.80 14.24 1.58
CA LEU A 115 5.97 13.27 2.65
C LEU A 115 5.94 11.87 2.02
N ILE A 116 7.06 11.20 2.00
CA ILE A 116 7.21 9.89 1.39
C ILE A 116 7.47 8.85 2.49
N LEU A 117 6.87 7.69 2.37
CA LEU A 117 7.23 6.53 3.19
C LEU A 117 8.11 5.60 2.37
N ILE A 118 9.24 5.16 2.92
CA ILE A 118 10.08 4.11 2.31
C ILE A 118 10.01 2.85 3.17
N ALA A 119 9.37 1.82 2.64
CA ALA A 119 9.27 0.51 3.27
C ALA A 119 10.49 -0.34 2.88
N VAL A 120 11.40 -0.57 3.83
CA VAL A 120 12.68 -1.24 3.60
C VAL A 120 12.62 -2.69 4.05
N GLY A 121 12.55 -3.61 3.10
CA GLY A 121 12.61 -5.05 3.36
C GLY A 121 11.45 -5.62 4.20
N LEU A 122 10.29 -4.95 4.26
CA LEU A 122 9.14 -5.42 5.02
C LEU A 122 8.64 -6.77 4.48
N GLN A 123 8.46 -7.76 5.36
CA GLN A 123 8.07 -9.10 4.99
C GLN A 123 6.58 -9.39 5.23
N ASP A 124 5.95 -8.75 6.24
CA ASP A 124 4.52 -8.95 6.50
C ASP A 124 3.66 -8.04 5.60
N PRO A 125 2.82 -8.64 4.72
CA PRO A 125 1.96 -7.85 3.84
C PRO A 125 0.88 -7.07 4.60
N GLY A 126 0.51 -7.47 5.82
CA GLY A 126 -0.40 -6.73 6.68
C GLY A 126 0.22 -5.42 7.16
N ASN A 127 1.51 -5.44 7.53
CA ASN A 127 2.25 -4.23 7.90
C ASN A 127 2.36 -3.28 6.72
N LEU A 128 2.72 -3.79 5.53
CA LEU A 128 2.79 -2.94 4.33
C LEU A 128 1.45 -2.30 4.00
N GLY A 129 0.35 -3.08 3.99
CA GLY A 129 -0.99 -2.54 3.71
C GLY A 129 -1.43 -1.51 4.74
N THR A 130 -1.14 -1.74 6.03
CA THR A 130 -1.42 -0.79 7.11
C THR A 130 -0.61 0.50 6.94
N LEU A 131 0.65 0.42 6.55
CA LEU A 131 1.49 1.59 6.26
C LEU A 131 0.98 2.40 5.08
N VAL A 132 0.56 1.75 3.98
CA VAL A 132 -0.05 2.43 2.82
C VAL A 132 -1.32 3.18 3.24
N ARG A 133 -2.16 2.55 4.08
CA ARG A 133 -3.36 3.20 4.62
C ARG A 133 -3.03 4.37 5.53
N SER A 134 -2.05 4.24 6.40
CA SER A 134 -1.59 5.32 7.29
C SER A 134 -0.96 6.47 6.49
N ALA A 135 -0.19 6.15 5.44
CA ALA A 135 0.40 7.12 4.55
C ALA A 135 -0.68 7.98 3.88
N GLU A 136 -1.75 7.37 3.34
CA GLU A 136 -2.88 8.13 2.79
C GLU A 136 -3.57 8.97 3.88
N ALA A 137 -3.90 8.37 5.02
CA ALA A 137 -4.62 9.03 6.09
C ALA A 137 -3.89 10.27 6.64
N PHE A 138 -2.56 10.25 6.65
CA PHE A 138 -1.72 11.34 7.15
C PHE A 138 -1.15 12.24 6.05
N GLY A 139 -1.66 12.10 4.81
CA GLY A 139 -1.35 13.02 3.71
C GLY A 139 0.05 12.84 3.14
N ALA A 140 0.61 11.63 3.21
CA ALA A 140 1.82 11.30 2.46
C ALA A 140 1.56 11.41 0.96
N THR A 141 2.61 11.74 0.21
CA THR A 141 2.55 11.90 -1.26
C THR A 141 2.84 10.61 -1.99
N GLY A 142 3.43 9.61 -1.31
CA GLY A 142 3.68 8.30 -1.90
C GLY A 142 4.37 7.32 -0.96
N VAL A 143 4.47 6.08 -1.42
CA VAL A 143 5.15 4.99 -0.75
C VAL A 143 6.16 4.36 -1.72
N LEU A 144 7.42 4.28 -1.29
CA LEU A 144 8.46 3.52 -1.99
C LEU A 144 8.68 2.18 -1.28
N THR A 145 8.86 1.13 -2.05
CA THR A 145 9.18 -0.21 -1.55
C THR A 145 10.55 -0.63 -2.05
N THR A 146 11.40 -1.17 -1.20
CA THR A 146 12.72 -1.66 -1.64
C THR A 146 12.63 -3.10 -2.16
N ILE A 147 13.69 -3.55 -2.83
CA ILE A 147 13.90 -4.97 -3.14
C ILE A 147 13.85 -5.75 -1.81
N GLY A 148 13.16 -6.88 -1.81
CA GLY A 148 12.92 -7.68 -0.59
C GLY A 148 11.69 -7.28 0.21
N THR A 149 11.04 -6.15 -0.09
CA THR A 149 9.72 -5.84 0.47
C THR A 149 8.65 -6.68 -0.22
N VAL A 150 7.70 -7.17 0.57
CA VAL A 150 6.55 -7.92 0.07
C VAL A 150 5.77 -7.12 -0.97
N ASN A 151 5.20 -7.81 -1.95
CA ASN A 151 4.45 -7.17 -3.01
C ASN A 151 3.21 -6.40 -2.44
N PRO A 152 3.07 -5.09 -2.70
CA PRO A 152 1.93 -4.30 -2.23
C PRO A 152 0.57 -4.79 -2.77
N TRP A 153 0.58 -5.51 -3.89
CA TRP A 153 -0.60 -6.14 -4.48
C TRP A 153 -0.88 -7.56 -3.96
N ASN A 154 -0.21 -8.00 -2.88
CA ASN A 154 -0.54 -9.22 -2.17
C ASN A 154 -1.93 -9.11 -1.55
N GLN A 155 -2.70 -10.20 -1.53
CA GLN A 155 -4.09 -10.20 -1.05
C GLN A 155 -4.23 -9.71 0.40
N LYS A 156 -3.27 -10.04 1.28
CA LYS A 156 -3.28 -9.56 2.68
C LYS A 156 -2.97 -8.05 2.75
N ALA A 157 -2.05 -7.54 1.90
CA ALA A 157 -1.74 -6.12 1.82
C ALA A 157 -2.92 -5.31 1.26
N LEU A 158 -3.57 -5.81 0.21
CA LEU A 158 -4.78 -5.21 -0.37
C LEU A 158 -5.88 -5.04 0.71
N ARG A 159 -6.19 -6.10 1.44
CA ARG A 159 -7.19 -6.05 2.52
C ARG A 159 -6.79 -5.08 3.63
N ALA A 160 -5.53 -5.11 4.08
CA ALA A 160 -5.04 -4.24 5.14
C ALA A 160 -5.03 -2.75 4.71
N SER A 161 -4.79 -2.46 3.43
CA SER A 161 -4.83 -1.10 2.90
C SER A 161 -6.24 -0.52 2.77
N ALA A 162 -7.29 -1.36 2.84
CA ALA A 162 -8.70 -0.95 2.73
C ALA A 162 -8.96 0.02 1.54
N GLY A 163 -8.33 -0.25 0.39
CA GLY A 163 -8.48 0.56 -0.82
C GLY A 163 -7.49 1.73 -0.97
N SER A 164 -6.72 2.08 0.06
CA SER A 164 -5.71 3.15 -0.03
C SER A 164 -4.67 2.89 -1.12
N ILE A 165 -4.36 1.62 -1.40
CA ILE A 165 -3.43 1.21 -2.46
C ILE A 165 -3.85 1.70 -3.86
N PHE A 166 -5.13 1.95 -4.08
CA PHE A 166 -5.65 2.42 -5.36
C PHE A 166 -5.46 3.92 -5.58
N ARG A 167 -5.26 4.68 -4.52
CA ARG A 167 -5.10 6.14 -4.53
C ARG A 167 -3.68 6.59 -4.27
N MET A 168 -2.99 5.89 -3.36
CA MET A 168 -1.62 6.20 -3.00
C MET A 168 -0.65 5.81 -4.12
N PRO A 169 0.20 6.72 -4.62
CA PRO A 169 1.31 6.36 -5.48
C PRO A 169 2.24 5.36 -4.78
N VAL A 170 2.44 4.19 -5.39
CA VAL A 170 3.37 3.17 -4.88
C VAL A 170 4.35 2.80 -5.97
N ALA A 171 5.65 2.92 -5.70
CA ALA A 171 6.72 2.60 -6.63
C ALA A 171 7.88 1.85 -5.95
N VAL A 172 8.85 1.41 -6.74
CA VAL A 172 10.06 0.77 -6.23
C VAL A 172 11.13 1.85 -5.98
N ALA A 173 11.81 1.77 -4.84
CA ALA A 173 12.97 2.59 -4.50
C ALA A 173 14.18 2.11 -5.31
N THR A 174 14.24 2.48 -6.59
CA THR A 174 15.40 2.23 -7.44
C THR A 174 16.53 3.22 -7.12
N PRO A 175 17.78 2.94 -7.51
CA PRO A 175 18.88 3.91 -7.37
C PRO A 175 18.52 5.28 -7.95
N GLU A 176 17.88 5.31 -9.12
CA GLU A 176 17.45 6.55 -9.79
C GLU A 176 16.37 7.27 -8.98
N ALA A 177 15.43 6.54 -8.37
CA ALA A 177 14.42 7.12 -7.50
C ALA A 177 15.06 7.75 -6.25
N MET A 178 16.06 7.08 -5.63
CA MET A 178 16.77 7.61 -4.47
C MET A 178 17.61 8.85 -4.82
N GLU A 179 18.32 8.82 -5.94
CA GLU A 179 19.05 9.99 -6.46
C GLU A 179 18.09 11.17 -6.70
N ARG A 180 16.90 10.89 -7.22
CA ARG A 180 15.88 11.92 -7.46
C ARG A 180 15.38 12.56 -6.18
N LEU A 181 15.21 11.78 -5.09
CA LEU A 181 14.89 12.34 -3.77
C LEU A 181 15.98 13.29 -3.28
N GLU A 182 17.25 12.89 -3.39
CA GLU A 182 18.40 13.70 -2.99
C GLU A 182 18.46 15.02 -3.79
N GLN A 183 18.37 14.96 -5.12
CA GLN A 183 18.37 16.14 -6.00
C GLN A 183 17.27 17.14 -5.70
N THR A 184 16.14 16.69 -5.16
CA THR A 184 15.01 17.55 -4.80
C THR A 184 15.01 17.98 -3.34
N GLY A 185 16.07 17.67 -2.60
CA GLY A 185 16.25 18.07 -1.20
C GLY A 185 15.32 17.37 -0.23
N VAL A 186 14.84 16.17 -0.56
CA VAL A 186 14.05 15.33 0.35
C VAL A 186 14.98 14.79 1.42
N GLN A 187 14.73 15.10 2.68
CA GLN A 187 15.50 14.62 3.83
C GLN A 187 15.13 13.17 4.16
N LEU A 188 16.12 12.28 4.20
CA LEU A 188 15.94 10.88 4.57
C LEU A 188 15.96 10.72 6.09
N VAL A 189 14.89 10.19 6.66
CA VAL A 189 14.76 9.99 8.11
C VAL A 189 14.63 8.51 8.43
N ALA A 190 15.65 7.93 9.06
CA ALA A 190 15.69 6.54 9.48
C ALA A 190 14.99 6.34 10.83
N ALA A 191 13.93 5.51 10.84
CA ALA A 191 13.31 5.07 12.07
C ALA A 191 14.09 3.93 12.69
N LEU A 192 14.65 4.17 13.87
CA LEU A 192 15.47 3.19 14.59
C LEU A 192 14.78 2.78 15.90
N LYS A 193 15.14 1.61 16.40
CA LYS A 193 14.97 1.25 17.80
C LYS A 193 15.75 2.26 18.65
N GLU A 194 15.63 2.20 19.95
CA GLU A 194 16.42 3.04 20.85
C GLU A 194 17.92 2.91 20.50
N ASP A 195 18.51 4.03 20.11
CA ASP A 195 19.89 4.14 19.66
C ASP A 195 20.44 5.50 20.14
N ALA A 196 21.65 5.50 20.69
CA ALA A 196 22.29 6.71 21.26
C ALA A 196 22.51 7.83 20.20
N SER A 197 22.53 7.49 18.91
CA SER A 197 22.65 8.47 17.82
C SER A 197 21.31 8.96 17.28
N ALA A 198 20.19 8.36 17.72
CA ALA A 198 18.85 8.75 17.30
C ALA A 198 18.28 9.81 18.23
N VAL A 199 17.57 10.77 17.64
CA VAL A 199 16.84 11.79 18.39
C VAL A 199 15.37 11.38 18.56
N ASP A 200 14.74 11.86 19.61
CA ASP A 200 13.29 11.70 19.77
C ASP A 200 12.56 12.34 18.58
N ALA A 201 11.55 11.65 18.04
CA ALA A 201 10.74 12.17 16.96
C ALA A 201 10.17 13.56 17.24
N SER A 202 9.93 13.87 18.52
CA SER A 202 9.48 15.19 18.96
C SER A 202 10.50 16.31 18.78
N ALA A 203 11.79 16.01 18.62
CA ALA A 203 12.85 17.00 18.42
C ALA A 203 13.04 17.46 16.95
N LEU A 204 12.45 16.76 15.98
CA LEU A 204 12.62 17.04 14.55
C LEU A 204 11.59 18.03 13.96
N GLU A 205 11.17 19.04 14.73
CA GLU A 205 10.10 19.97 14.30
C GLU A 205 10.43 20.67 12.98
N GLN A 206 11.65 21.18 12.82
CA GLN A 206 12.06 21.91 11.60
C GLN A 206 12.21 20.96 10.39
N VAL A 207 12.78 19.76 10.60
CA VAL A 207 12.93 18.76 9.54
C VAL A 207 11.57 18.35 8.99
N PHE A 208 10.60 18.13 9.86
CA PHE A 208 9.27 17.69 9.46
C PHE A 208 8.44 18.75 8.73
N GLN A 209 8.84 20.02 8.74
CA GLN A 209 8.21 21.07 7.91
C GLN A 209 8.61 21.00 6.44
N GLY A 210 9.82 20.50 6.14
CA GLY A 210 10.35 20.34 4.79
C GLY A 210 9.95 19.04 4.09
N PRO A 211 10.45 18.80 2.87
CA PRO A 211 10.33 17.51 2.17
C PRO A 211 11.00 16.40 2.96
N VAL A 212 10.28 15.31 3.25
CA VAL A 212 10.76 14.21 4.10
C VAL A 212 10.40 12.86 3.52
N ALA A 213 11.34 11.90 3.61
CA ALA A 213 11.10 10.48 3.37
C ALA A 213 11.40 9.68 4.65
N LEU A 214 10.38 9.07 5.23
CA LEU A 214 10.47 8.24 6.43
C LEU A 214 10.82 6.80 6.03
N MET A 215 11.96 6.29 6.48
CA MET A 215 12.41 4.92 6.23
C MET A 215 12.03 4.01 7.38
N ILE A 216 11.21 3.00 7.08
CA ILE A 216 10.74 1.99 8.04
C ILE A 216 11.33 0.65 7.64
N GLY A 217 12.07 0.05 8.55
CA GLY A 217 12.78 -1.19 8.32
C GLY A 217 11.97 -2.45 8.56
N ASN A 218 12.60 -3.59 8.29
CA ASN A 218 12.11 -4.93 8.52
C ASN A 218 11.74 -5.17 10.00
N GLU A 219 10.73 -6.00 10.24
CA GLU A 219 10.19 -6.30 11.58
C GLU A 219 11.24 -6.90 12.54
N GLY A 220 12.11 -7.74 12.02
CA GLY A 220 13.17 -8.40 12.81
C GLY A 220 14.51 -7.67 12.76
N ALA A 221 15.02 -7.45 11.54
CA ALA A 221 16.35 -6.88 11.31
C ALA A 221 16.41 -5.35 11.40
N GLY A 222 15.28 -4.67 11.39
CA GLY A 222 15.22 -3.20 11.33
C GLY A 222 15.71 -2.65 9.98
N LEU A 223 16.33 -1.49 9.99
CA LEU A 223 17.00 -0.91 8.83
C LEU A 223 18.44 -1.45 8.76
N GLY A 224 18.85 -1.94 7.59
CA GLY A 224 20.23 -2.33 7.34
C GLY A 224 21.19 -1.13 7.40
N GLU A 225 22.47 -1.39 7.69
CA GLU A 225 23.50 -0.36 7.88
C GLU A 225 23.61 0.63 6.70
N ASP A 226 23.42 0.16 5.47
CA ASP A 226 23.47 1.01 4.28
C ASP A 226 22.36 2.06 4.29
N TRP A 227 21.15 1.69 4.66
CA TRP A 227 20.03 2.61 4.79
C TRP A 227 20.21 3.59 5.93
N VAL A 228 20.78 3.12 7.05
CA VAL A 228 21.10 3.99 8.20
C VAL A 228 22.20 5.00 7.86
N ARG A 229 23.18 4.61 7.04
CA ARG A 229 24.26 5.51 6.56
C ARG A 229 23.76 6.57 5.58
N MET A 230 22.75 6.24 4.77
CA MET A 230 22.14 7.18 3.82
C MET A 230 21.24 8.22 4.50
N ALA A 231 20.83 7.98 5.74
CA ALA A 231 19.90 8.83 6.43
C ALA A 231 20.55 10.17 6.85
N ASP A 232 19.87 11.27 6.55
CA ASP A 232 20.22 12.61 7.06
C ASP A 232 19.91 12.72 8.55
N TRP A 233 18.85 12.02 8.99
CA TRP A 233 18.35 12.02 10.36
C TRP A 233 18.04 10.61 10.83
N LYS A 234 18.30 10.36 12.10
CA LYS A 234 17.94 9.13 12.80
C LYS A 234 16.94 9.47 13.89
N VAL A 235 15.80 8.79 13.89
CA VAL A 235 14.70 9.07 14.82
C VAL A 235 14.30 7.82 15.56
N THR A 236 13.95 7.99 16.84
CA THR A 236 13.36 6.95 17.65
C THR A 236 12.02 7.39 18.24
N ILE A 237 11.16 6.44 18.53
CA ILE A 237 9.93 6.64 19.29
C ILE A 237 10.21 6.10 20.69
N PRO A 238 10.25 6.95 21.73
CA PRO A 238 10.48 6.50 23.10
C PRO A 238 9.45 5.46 23.55
N CYS A 239 9.92 4.33 24.02
CA CYS A 239 9.10 3.25 24.56
C CYS A 239 9.45 3.06 26.06
N PRO A 240 8.84 3.83 26.98
CA PRO A 240 9.18 3.76 28.41
C PRO A 240 8.74 2.47 29.10
N GLY A 241 8.06 1.58 28.38
CA GLY A 241 7.65 0.25 28.86
C GLY A 241 8.76 -0.80 28.72
N PHE A 242 8.37 -2.07 28.94
CA PHE A 242 9.32 -3.21 28.88
C PHE A 242 9.50 -3.79 27.47
N VAL A 243 8.95 -3.16 26.43
CA VAL A 243 9.11 -3.62 25.04
C VAL A 243 10.31 -2.98 24.40
N GLU A 244 11.10 -3.78 23.68
CA GLU A 244 12.32 -3.28 22.99
C GLU A 244 12.02 -2.48 21.72
N SER A 245 10.84 -2.66 21.13
CA SER A 245 10.45 -1.99 19.89
C SER A 245 8.95 -2.10 19.62
N LEU A 246 8.45 -1.23 18.75
CA LEU A 246 7.10 -1.28 18.22
C LEU A 246 7.05 -2.12 16.93
N ASN A 247 5.86 -2.63 16.62
CA ASN A 247 5.58 -3.17 15.29
C ASN A 247 5.88 -2.12 14.22
N ALA A 248 6.44 -2.53 13.07
CA ALA A 248 6.89 -1.63 12.00
C ALA A 248 5.74 -0.74 11.48
N ALA A 249 4.53 -1.28 11.31
CA ALA A 249 3.38 -0.49 10.86
C ALA A 249 2.93 0.51 11.92
N VAL A 250 2.99 0.15 13.19
CA VAL A 250 2.68 1.06 14.32
C VAL A 250 3.69 2.20 14.36
N ALA A 251 4.99 1.88 14.34
CA ALA A 251 6.05 2.89 14.36
C ALA A 251 5.94 3.88 13.18
N GLY A 252 5.78 3.35 11.96
CA GLY A 252 5.60 4.17 10.76
C GLY A 252 4.34 5.04 10.82
N SER A 253 3.23 4.51 11.36
CA SER A 253 1.99 5.28 11.51
C SER A 253 2.13 6.42 12.51
N ILE A 254 2.85 6.21 13.62
CA ILE A 254 3.14 7.26 14.61
C ILE A 254 4.00 8.35 13.98
N LEU A 255 5.06 7.99 13.24
CA LEU A 255 5.92 8.97 12.59
C LEU A 255 5.20 9.75 11.49
N LEU A 256 4.38 9.10 10.67
CA LEU A 256 3.54 9.77 9.67
C LEU A 256 2.58 10.77 10.31
N TRP A 257 1.92 10.37 11.41
CA TRP A 257 1.04 11.26 12.18
C TRP A 257 1.82 12.43 12.78
N GLU A 258 3.03 12.19 13.29
CA GLU A 258 3.88 13.22 13.89
C GLU A 258 4.26 14.30 12.86
N VAL A 259 4.63 13.90 11.63
CA VAL A 259 4.88 14.83 10.53
C VAL A 259 3.59 15.59 10.16
N ALA A 260 2.49 14.89 9.95
CA ALA A 260 1.21 15.50 9.55
C ALA A 260 0.70 16.50 10.62
N ARG A 261 0.79 16.14 11.90
CA ARG A 261 0.40 16.98 13.02
C ARG A 261 1.14 18.31 13.04
N ARG A 262 2.43 18.31 12.73
CA ARG A 262 3.28 19.49 12.74
C ARG A 262 3.09 20.40 11.53
N ARG A 263 2.63 19.83 10.42
CA ARG A 263 2.33 20.58 9.18
C ARG A 263 0.93 21.20 9.16
N ARG A 264 0.06 20.81 10.11
CA ARG A 264 -1.26 21.44 10.21
C ARG A 264 -1.08 22.92 10.56
N PRO A 265 -1.78 23.83 9.84
CA PRO A 265 -1.84 25.21 10.26
C PRO A 265 -2.27 25.25 11.75
N LYS A 266 -1.54 25.97 12.58
CA LYS A 266 -2.01 26.27 13.94
C LYS A 266 -3.34 27.00 13.75
N THR A 267 -4.46 26.31 13.92
CA THR A 267 -5.78 26.96 14.00
C THR A 267 -5.66 27.97 15.11
N GLY A 268 -5.67 29.25 14.75
CA GLY A 268 -5.58 30.33 15.71
C GLY A 268 -6.66 30.16 16.76
N ALA A 269 -6.25 30.16 18.02
CA ALA A 269 -7.16 30.39 19.13
C ALA A 269 -7.78 31.78 18.89
N SER A 270 -9.05 31.77 18.45
CA SER A 270 -9.91 32.96 18.49
C SER A 270 -10.47 33.08 19.88
#